data_a0e6b5ebe2bf2a98b74fe3c34cc73f3f
#
_entry.id   a0e6b5ebe2bf2a98b74fe3c34cc73f3f
#
_cell.length_a   1.000
_cell.length_b   1.000
_cell.length_c   1.000
_cell.angle_alpha   90.00
_cell.angle_beta   90.00
_cell.angle_gamma   90.00
#
_symmetry.space_group_name_H-M   'P 1'
#
loop_
_entity.id
_entity.type
_entity.pdbx_description
1 polymer ?
#
loop_
_entity_poly.entity_id
_entity_poly.type
_entity_poly.pdbx_seq_one_letter_code
_entity_poly.pdbx_strand_id
1 'polypeptide(L)'
;MKKFYNAIIVLIAFHSSEIISQDVEETVVVTSAFVDTATITNPLYIIDGDEINDDATTSLGDAIDSYLGVSIADYGAAVGQPIIRGMSGPRVKILKNGMVNRDVSGLGVDHLNDVDLNDIQQIEIVKGPSSLLYANGTIGGIINIVDECISALNYKLPEIKVGYETQSVNDGSSKNLNYKNNIGGFNVNIGYNKIDFGNYDVPSGAVFHEEEHSEHEEEEEHHEENMGFINNSDYAVEATKFGISKVGDWGYVGISVDNLESIYGIPFH
;
A
#
# COMPACT_ATOMS: atom_id res chain seq x y z
N MET A 1 25.50 -34.23 10.95
CA MET A 1 24.40 -33.28 10.72
C MET A 1 24.09 -32.37 11.94
N LYS A 2 23.92 -32.90 13.17
CA LYS A 2 23.66 -32.03 14.38
C LYS A 2 24.73 -30.96 14.69
N LYS A 3 25.99 -31.18 14.34
CA LYS A 3 27.08 -30.22 14.57
C LYS A 3 27.09 -29.03 13.60
N PHE A 4 26.50 -29.17 12.41
CA PHE A 4 26.36 -28.08 11.45
C PHE A 4 25.24 -27.11 11.83
N TYR A 5 24.13 -27.59 12.39
CA TYR A 5 23.03 -26.74 12.87
C TYR A 5 23.46 -25.84 14.03
N ASN A 6 24.27 -26.33 14.94
CA ASN A 6 24.77 -25.54 16.07
C ASN A 6 25.77 -24.43 15.62
N ALA A 7 26.50 -24.65 14.52
CA ALA A 7 27.40 -23.64 13.97
C ALA A 7 26.64 -22.50 13.27
N ILE A 8 25.52 -22.78 12.63
CA ILE A 8 24.67 -21.77 11.98
C ILE A 8 23.93 -20.93 13.04
N ILE A 9 23.44 -21.53 14.11
CA ILE A 9 22.76 -20.81 15.21
C ILE A 9 23.76 -19.89 15.96
N VAL A 10 25.01 -20.32 16.14
CA VAL A 10 26.04 -19.49 16.77
C VAL A 10 26.48 -18.35 15.83
N LEU A 11 26.47 -18.56 14.50
CA LEU A 11 26.82 -17.49 13.55
C LEU A 11 25.73 -16.41 13.49
N ILE A 12 24.46 -16.78 13.63
CA ILE A 12 23.33 -15.84 13.70
C ILE A 12 23.34 -15.07 15.03
N ALA A 13 23.71 -15.71 16.14
CA ALA A 13 23.77 -15.06 17.44
C ALA A 13 24.92 -14.04 17.60
N PHE A 14 25.97 -14.13 16.78
CA PHE A 14 27.11 -13.20 16.85
C PHE A 14 26.94 -11.92 16.02
N HIS A 15 25.87 -11.80 15.21
CA HIS A 15 25.57 -10.59 14.44
C HIS A 15 24.49 -9.71 15.05
N SER A 16 24.03 -10.01 16.27
CA SER A 16 23.04 -9.21 16.98
C SER A 16 23.70 -8.27 18.00
N SER A 17 24.52 -7.33 17.55
CA SER A 17 24.91 -6.21 18.39
C SER A 17 25.42 -5.06 17.54
N GLU A 18 24.50 -4.21 17.15
CA GLU A 18 24.58 -2.76 17.23
C GLU A 18 23.23 -2.23 16.73
N ILE A 19 22.29 -2.05 17.67
CA ILE A 19 21.17 -1.15 17.47
C ILE A 19 21.81 0.25 17.45
N ILE A 20 22.20 0.70 16.26
CA ILE A 20 22.54 2.10 16.04
C ILE A 20 21.19 2.82 16.08
N SER A 21 21.03 3.68 17.09
CA SER A 21 19.96 4.68 17.13
C SER A 21 19.86 5.31 15.75
N GLN A 22 18.75 5.11 15.07
CA GLN A 22 18.44 5.84 13.86
C GLN A 22 18.36 7.32 14.24
N ASP A 23 19.25 8.13 13.66
CA ASP A 23 19.01 9.57 13.59
C ASP A 23 17.61 9.76 12.97
N VAL A 24 16.79 10.57 13.62
CA VAL A 24 15.49 10.98 13.10
C VAL A 24 15.72 11.49 11.68
N GLU A 25 15.34 10.71 10.66
CA GLU A 25 15.42 11.17 9.29
C GLU A 25 14.50 12.40 9.18
N GLU A 26 15.09 13.50 8.80
CA GLU A 26 14.34 14.73 8.53
C GLU A 26 13.35 14.42 7.42
N THR A 27 12.05 14.47 7.73
CA THR A 27 10.99 14.14 6.78
C THR A 27 11.08 15.08 5.58
N VAL A 28 11.53 14.57 4.45
CA VAL A 28 11.67 15.34 3.22
C VAL A 28 10.37 15.28 2.45
N VAL A 29 9.68 16.42 2.32
CA VAL A 29 8.50 16.53 1.47
C VAL A 29 8.92 16.47 0.01
N VAL A 30 8.49 15.41 -0.70
CA VAL A 30 8.75 15.26 -2.14
C VAL A 30 7.70 16.05 -2.92
N THR A 31 7.85 17.36 -2.95
CA THR A 31 6.97 18.22 -3.75
C THR A 31 7.41 18.26 -5.21
N SER A 32 6.44 18.44 -6.10
CA SER A 32 6.71 18.77 -7.51
C SER A 32 7.58 20.02 -7.59
N ALA A 33 8.58 19.99 -8.44
CA ALA A 33 9.71 20.94 -8.54
C ALA A 33 9.36 22.41 -8.81
N PHE A 34 8.09 22.80 -8.81
CA PHE A 34 7.65 24.13 -9.20
C PHE A 34 7.21 25.04 -8.04
N VAL A 35 7.19 24.55 -6.80
CA VAL A 35 6.71 25.35 -5.66
C VAL A 35 7.69 25.26 -4.50
N ASP A 36 8.11 26.42 -4.01
CA ASP A 36 8.90 26.52 -2.78
C ASP A 36 8.03 26.09 -1.58
N THR A 37 8.43 25.01 -0.91
CA THR A 37 7.74 24.43 0.25
C THR A 37 7.54 25.40 1.40
N ALA A 38 8.39 26.42 1.52
CA ALA A 38 8.29 27.44 2.58
C ALA A 38 7.05 28.34 2.46
N THR A 39 6.37 28.34 1.31
CA THR A 39 5.18 29.17 1.07
C THR A 39 3.86 28.39 1.12
N ILE A 40 3.91 27.06 1.25
CA ILE A 40 2.71 26.22 1.30
C ILE A 40 2.16 26.18 2.72
N THR A 41 1.20 27.03 3.04
CA THR A 41 0.47 27.03 4.31
C THR A 41 -0.69 26.04 4.37
N ASN A 42 -0.65 24.96 3.60
CA ASN A 42 -1.78 24.05 3.46
C ASN A 42 -1.66 22.83 4.37
N PRO A 43 -2.79 22.22 4.76
CA PRO A 43 -2.78 21.01 5.56
C PRO A 43 -2.18 19.87 4.76
N LEU A 44 -0.88 19.68 4.92
CA LEU A 44 -0.12 18.54 4.48
C LEU A 44 -0.07 17.55 5.65
N TYR A 45 -0.55 16.34 5.45
CA TYR A 45 -0.26 15.22 6.34
C TYR A 45 0.83 14.39 5.69
N ILE A 46 1.82 14.01 6.49
CA ILE A 46 2.88 13.09 6.11
C ILE A 46 2.79 11.90 7.05
N ILE A 47 2.63 10.74 6.49
CA ILE A 47 2.56 9.46 7.19
C ILE A 47 3.83 8.71 6.88
N ASP A 48 4.55 8.32 7.90
CA ASP A 48 5.80 7.57 7.77
C ASP A 48 5.52 6.14 7.25
N GLY A 49 6.39 5.62 6.42
CA GLY A 49 6.27 4.27 5.89
C GLY A 49 6.36 3.19 6.95
N ASP A 50 7.13 3.41 8.02
CA ASP A 50 7.21 2.45 9.12
C ASP A 50 5.87 2.37 9.90
N GLU A 51 5.16 3.49 10.09
CA GLU A 51 3.81 3.53 10.69
C GLU A 51 2.83 2.67 9.87
N ILE A 52 2.88 2.79 8.54
CA ILE A 52 2.00 2.02 7.64
C ILE A 52 2.32 0.53 7.68
N ASN A 53 3.59 0.16 7.74
CA ASN A 53 4.00 -1.24 7.79
C ASN A 53 3.63 -1.90 9.15
N ASP A 54 3.64 -1.13 10.25
CA ASP A 54 3.30 -1.63 11.58
C ASP A 54 1.80 -1.88 11.74
N ASP A 55 0.95 -1.11 11.06
CA ASP A 55 -0.51 -1.21 11.15
C ASP A 55 -1.12 -2.33 10.28
N ALA A 56 -0.29 -3.12 9.58
CA ALA A 56 -0.73 -4.23 8.72
C ALA A 56 -1.86 -3.85 7.74
N THR A 57 -1.75 -2.66 7.17
CA THR A 57 -2.77 -2.08 6.29
C THR A 57 -2.91 -2.86 4.98
N THR A 58 -4.15 -3.11 4.57
CA THR A 58 -4.44 -3.90 3.36
C THR A 58 -4.71 -3.03 2.15
N SER A 59 -5.28 -1.85 2.35
CA SER A 59 -5.60 -0.92 1.27
C SER A 59 -5.03 0.47 1.52
N LEU A 60 -4.96 1.28 0.46
CA LEU A 60 -4.57 2.70 0.58
C LEU A 60 -5.54 3.48 1.47
N GLY A 61 -6.83 3.15 1.43
CA GLY A 61 -7.82 3.77 2.29
C GLY A 61 -7.54 3.51 3.76
N ASP A 62 -7.28 2.26 4.13
CA ASP A 62 -6.98 1.86 5.51
C ASP A 62 -5.74 2.59 6.05
N ALA A 63 -4.71 2.73 5.22
CA ALA A 63 -3.48 3.42 5.60
C ALA A 63 -3.68 4.89 5.99
N ILE A 64 -4.80 5.51 5.61
CA ILE A 64 -4.99 6.95 5.78
C ILE A 64 -6.32 7.35 6.43
N ASP A 65 -7.17 6.42 6.85
CA ASP A 65 -8.51 6.71 7.36
C ASP A 65 -8.51 7.41 8.73
N SER A 66 -7.46 7.24 9.51
CA SER A 66 -7.28 7.87 10.82
C SER A 66 -7.08 9.40 10.73
N TYR A 67 -6.82 9.96 9.56
CA TYR A 67 -6.50 11.36 9.39
C TYR A 67 -7.74 12.25 9.20
N LEU A 68 -7.77 13.37 9.90
CA LEU A 68 -8.92 14.28 9.91
C LEU A 68 -9.34 14.73 8.51
N GLY A 69 -10.61 14.48 8.17
CA GLY A 69 -11.22 14.83 6.88
C GLY A 69 -10.83 13.87 5.75
N VAL A 70 -10.33 12.70 6.11
CA VAL A 70 -10.20 11.53 5.26
C VAL A 70 -11.18 10.47 5.76
N SER A 71 -11.75 9.72 4.87
CA SER A 71 -12.56 8.52 5.13
C SER A 71 -12.38 7.56 3.96
N ILE A 72 -12.89 6.36 4.07
CA ILE A 72 -12.80 5.35 3.03
C ILE A 72 -14.18 4.92 2.53
N ALA A 73 -14.23 4.49 1.27
CA ALA A 73 -15.28 3.63 0.75
C ALA A 73 -14.69 2.22 0.73
N ASP A 74 -15.18 1.39 1.64
CA ASP A 74 -14.68 0.06 1.90
C ASP A 74 -15.64 -0.99 1.29
N TYR A 75 -15.11 -1.86 0.44
CA TYR A 75 -15.80 -2.98 -0.20
C TYR A 75 -15.02 -4.29 0.03
N GLY A 76 -14.51 -4.50 1.23
CA GLY A 76 -13.73 -5.67 1.62
C GLY A 76 -12.22 -5.45 1.58
N ALA A 77 -11.44 -6.53 1.76
CA ALA A 77 -10.00 -6.45 2.00
C ALA A 77 -9.18 -5.73 0.90
N ALA A 78 -9.66 -5.76 -0.34
CA ALA A 78 -8.95 -5.18 -1.48
C ALA A 78 -9.29 -3.72 -1.73
N VAL A 79 -10.54 -3.35 -1.54
CA VAL A 79 -11.08 -2.08 -2.04
C VAL A 79 -11.36 -1.12 -0.89
N GLY A 80 -10.39 -0.28 -0.62
CA GLY A 80 -10.51 0.85 0.30
C GLY A 80 -10.20 2.16 -0.44
N GLN A 81 -11.20 2.74 -1.11
CA GLN A 81 -10.99 3.99 -1.83
C GLN A 81 -10.97 5.20 -0.91
N PRO A 82 -9.93 6.05 -1.01
CA PRO A 82 -9.85 7.28 -0.24
C PRO A 82 -10.95 8.28 -0.59
N ILE A 83 -11.58 8.83 0.45
CA ILE A 83 -12.52 9.94 0.36
C ILE A 83 -11.93 11.13 1.11
N ILE A 84 -11.65 12.23 0.44
CA ILE A 84 -11.13 13.44 1.05
C ILE A 84 -12.22 14.53 1.01
N ARG A 85 -12.63 15.01 2.17
CA ARG A 85 -13.70 16.03 2.31
C ARG A 85 -14.99 15.65 1.55
N GLY A 86 -15.37 14.37 1.59
CA GLY A 86 -16.55 13.85 0.91
C GLY A 86 -16.39 13.70 -0.62
N MET A 87 -15.18 13.81 -1.14
CA MET A 87 -14.89 13.61 -2.58
C MET A 87 -14.03 12.37 -2.79
N SER A 88 -14.37 11.59 -3.82
CA SER A 88 -13.67 10.34 -4.19
C SER A 88 -13.45 10.26 -5.70
N GLY A 89 -12.84 9.17 -6.15
CA GLY A 89 -12.60 8.84 -7.55
C GLY A 89 -11.79 9.93 -8.27
N PRO A 90 -12.21 10.40 -9.44
CA PRO A 90 -11.42 11.36 -10.24
C PRO A 90 -11.10 12.70 -9.55
N ARG A 91 -11.79 13.03 -8.45
CA ARG A 91 -11.60 14.28 -7.69
C ARG A 91 -10.48 14.19 -6.65
N VAL A 92 -10.08 12.97 -6.31
CA VAL A 92 -8.92 12.66 -5.45
C VAL A 92 -7.92 11.91 -6.32
N LYS A 93 -6.74 12.47 -6.53
CA LYS A 93 -5.71 11.83 -7.35
C LYS A 93 -4.70 11.12 -6.49
N ILE A 94 -4.40 9.90 -6.88
CA ILE A 94 -3.31 9.13 -6.30
C ILE A 94 -2.10 9.33 -7.19
N LEU A 95 -0.98 9.68 -6.57
CA LEU A 95 0.30 9.86 -7.22
C LEU A 95 1.30 8.85 -6.65
N LYS A 96 2.23 8.43 -7.49
CA LYS A 96 3.42 7.70 -7.08
C LYS A 96 4.65 8.51 -7.47
N ASN A 97 5.45 8.91 -6.49
CA ASN A 97 6.62 9.78 -6.69
C ASN A 97 6.30 11.05 -7.51
N GLY A 98 5.17 11.69 -7.22
CA GLY A 98 4.70 12.90 -7.90
C GLY A 98 4.05 12.68 -9.27
N MET A 99 3.99 11.47 -9.79
CA MET A 99 3.34 11.11 -11.04
C MET A 99 1.95 10.52 -10.79
N VAL A 100 0.95 10.99 -11.54
CA VAL A 100 -0.43 10.47 -11.39
C VAL A 100 -0.49 8.99 -11.71
N ASN A 101 -0.88 8.19 -10.72
CA ASN A 101 -1.23 6.79 -10.92
C ASN A 101 -2.52 6.68 -11.72
N ARG A 102 -2.56 5.78 -12.71
CA ARG A 102 -3.73 5.54 -13.55
C ARG A 102 -4.06 4.06 -13.48
N ASP A 103 -5.11 3.77 -12.75
CA ASP A 103 -5.61 2.43 -12.51
C ASP A 103 -7.13 2.36 -12.69
N VAL A 104 -7.72 1.23 -12.37
CA VAL A 104 -9.16 0.97 -12.47
C VAL A 104 -9.99 1.76 -11.45
N SER A 105 -9.38 2.29 -10.40
CA SER A 105 -10.07 3.05 -9.34
C SER A 105 -10.79 4.31 -9.85
N GLY A 106 -10.39 4.80 -11.01
CA GLY A 106 -11.07 5.89 -11.70
C GLY A 106 -12.45 5.54 -12.26
N LEU A 107 -12.82 4.25 -12.32
CA LEU A 107 -14.11 3.79 -12.86
C LEU A 107 -15.23 3.87 -11.80
N GLY A 108 -14.92 3.58 -10.53
CA GLY A 108 -15.91 3.59 -9.45
C GLY A 108 -15.24 3.45 -8.09
N VAL A 109 -16.01 3.70 -7.02
CA VAL A 109 -15.53 3.58 -5.64
C VAL A 109 -15.34 2.13 -5.18
N ASP A 110 -15.90 1.22 -5.91
CA ASP A 110 -15.87 -0.23 -5.76
C ASP A 110 -14.65 -0.89 -6.44
N HIS A 111 -13.78 -0.08 -7.04
CA HIS A 111 -12.57 -0.56 -7.69
C HIS A 111 -11.31 -0.28 -6.87
N LEU A 112 -10.37 -1.22 -6.93
CA LEU A 112 -9.08 -1.17 -6.25
C LEU A 112 -8.22 0.03 -6.68
N ASN A 113 -7.52 0.63 -5.72
CA ASN A 113 -6.36 1.48 -6.01
C ASN A 113 -5.14 0.56 -6.15
N ASP A 114 -4.60 0.50 -7.37
CA ASP A 114 -3.54 -0.43 -7.74
C ASP A 114 -2.17 0.12 -7.33
N VAL A 115 -1.89 0.04 -6.02
CA VAL A 115 -0.66 0.53 -5.40
C VAL A 115 -0.11 -0.52 -4.43
N ASP A 116 1.20 -0.72 -4.46
CA ASP A 116 1.90 -1.53 -3.49
C ASP A 116 2.43 -0.63 -2.37
N LEU A 117 1.90 -0.83 -1.16
CA LEU A 117 2.29 -0.09 0.05
C LEU A 117 3.50 -0.70 0.76
N ASN A 118 4.03 -1.82 0.28
CA ASN A 118 5.19 -2.44 0.86
C ASN A 118 6.45 -1.61 0.61
N ASP A 119 7.23 -1.37 1.68
CA ASP A 119 8.49 -0.63 1.66
C ASP A 119 8.38 0.76 0.99
N ILE A 120 7.33 1.50 1.34
CA ILE A 120 7.21 2.91 0.98
C ILE A 120 7.94 3.77 2.02
N GLN A 121 8.37 4.94 1.61
CA GLN A 121 9.03 5.89 2.51
C GLN A 121 7.99 6.71 3.29
N GLN A 122 6.98 7.21 2.60
CA GLN A 122 5.91 8.00 3.21
C GLN A 122 4.68 8.12 2.30
N ILE A 123 3.56 8.50 2.90
CA ILE A 123 2.37 8.98 2.18
C ILE A 123 2.15 10.46 2.51
N GLU A 124 1.99 11.28 1.49
CA GLU A 124 1.72 12.71 1.60
C GLU A 124 0.27 12.99 1.19
N ILE A 125 -0.51 13.67 2.06
CA ILE A 125 -1.90 14.03 1.78
C ILE A 125 -2.02 15.55 1.69
N VAL A 126 -2.34 16.06 0.50
CA VAL A 126 -2.59 17.50 0.27
C VAL A 126 -4.06 17.70 -0.02
N LYS A 127 -4.72 18.55 0.77
CA LYS A 127 -6.17 18.78 0.71
C LYS A 127 -6.52 20.14 0.15
N GLY A 128 -7.61 20.18 -0.62
CA GLY A 128 -8.20 21.42 -1.12
C GLY A 128 -7.48 22.03 -2.32
N PRO A 129 -7.61 23.34 -2.58
CA PRO A 129 -7.16 23.97 -3.84
C PRO A 129 -5.69 23.82 -4.15
N SER A 130 -4.85 23.64 -3.15
CA SER A 130 -3.40 23.43 -3.32
C SER A 130 -3.05 22.15 -4.05
N SER A 131 -3.94 21.16 -4.00
CA SER A 131 -3.77 19.92 -4.76
C SER A 131 -3.70 20.16 -6.28
N LEU A 132 -4.25 21.28 -6.77
CA LEU A 132 -4.14 21.67 -8.18
C LEU A 132 -2.71 21.99 -8.63
N LEU A 133 -1.80 22.24 -7.70
CA LEU A 133 -0.38 22.43 -8.00
C LEU A 133 0.30 21.11 -8.40
N TYR A 134 -0.28 19.98 -8.02
CA TYR A 134 0.30 18.66 -8.26
C TYR A 134 -0.36 17.94 -9.44
N ALA A 135 -1.68 18.07 -9.59
CA ALA A 135 -2.40 17.42 -10.68
C ALA A 135 -3.68 18.16 -11.05
N ASN A 136 -4.07 18.06 -12.31
CA ASN A 136 -5.29 18.69 -12.81
C ASN A 136 -6.56 17.95 -12.29
N GLY A 137 -7.59 18.73 -11.96
CA GLY A 137 -8.90 18.19 -11.57
C GLY A 137 -8.99 17.66 -10.13
N THR A 138 -8.02 17.97 -9.28
CA THR A 138 -7.93 17.51 -7.88
C THR A 138 -8.62 18.46 -6.91
N ILE A 139 -9.94 18.55 -6.95
CA ILE A 139 -10.69 19.47 -6.07
C ILE A 139 -10.73 18.94 -4.63
N GLY A 140 -10.80 17.62 -4.44
CA GLY A 140 -10.80 16.96 -3.12
C GLY A 140 -9.43 17.01 -2.47
N GLY A 141 -8.43 16.59 -3.19
CA GLY A 141 -7.06 16.47 -2.73
C GLY A 141 -6.22 15.55 -3.57
N ILE A 142 -4.96 15.36 -3.15
CA ILE A 142 -4.06 14.34 -3.67
C ILE A 142 -3.52 13.50 -2.54
N ILE A 143 -3.15 12.28 -2.88
CA ILE A 143 -2.39 11.36 -2.05
C ILE A 143 -1.16 10.97 -2.86
N ASN A 144 0.04 11.33 -2.38
CA ASN A 144 1.29 11.00 -3.06
C ASN A 144 2.01 9.92 -2.25
N ILE A 145 2.20 8.77 -2.86
CA ILE A 145 2.95 7.65 -2.30
C ILE A 145 4.40 7.82 -2.76
N VAL A 146 5.29 7.93 -1.79
CA VAL A 146 6.73 8.09 -2.03
C VAL A 146 7.43 6.78 -1.71
N ASP A 147 8.14 6.22 -2.67
CA ASP A 147 9.02 5.08 -2.48
C ASP A 147 10.48 5.46 -2.74
N GLU A 148 11.40 4.61 -2.32
CA GLU A 148 12.83 4.77 -2.55
C GLU A 148 13.36 3.89 -3.68
N CYS A 149 12.52 3.51 -4.64
CA CYS A 149 12.96 2.65 -5.73
C CYS A 149 14.14 3.27 -6.50
N ILE A 150 14.15 4.61 -6.63
CA ILE A 150 15.30 5.40 -7.10
C ILE A 150 15.78 6.27 -5.93
N SER A 151 16.80 5.82 -5.21
CA SER A 151 17.34 6.59 -4.09
C SER A 151 18.11 7.82 -4.56
N ALA A 152 17.83 8.97 -3.93
CA ALA A 152 18.55 10.22 -4.12
C ALA A 152 19.79 10.35 -3.23
N LEU A 153 19.96 9.43 -2.26
CA LEU A 153 21.08 9.37 -1.33
C LEU A 153 21.78 8.01 -1.44
N ASN A 154 23.07 7.97 -1.20
CA ASN A 154 23.79 6.71 -1.17
C ASN A 154 23.46 5.92 0.10
N TYR A 155 23.04 4.66 -0.06
CA TYR A 155 22.89 3.75 1.07
C TYR A 155 24.22 3.55 1.78
N LYS A 156 24.24 3.73 3.09
CA LYS A 156 25.44 3.59 3.93
C LYS A 156 25.73 2.13 4.27
N LEU A 157 24.70 1.34 4.46
CA LEU A 157 24.73 -0.06 4.85
C LEU A 157 23.73 -0.86 4.00
N PRO A 158 23.98 -2.16 3.79
CA PRO A 158 22.97 -3.04 3.23
C PRO A 158 21.81 -3.20 4.21
N GLU A 159 20.60 -3.14 3.69
CA GLU A 159 19.36 -3.35 4.42
C GLU A 159 18.60 -4.51 3.80
N ILE A 160 18.08 -5.40 4.65
CA ILE A 160 17.20 -6.49 4.26
C ILE A 160 16.02 -6.48 5.21
N LYS A 161 14.80 -6.29 4.66
CA LYS A 161 13.54 -6.44 5.39
C LYS A 161 12.84 -7.69 4.86
N VAL A 162 12.34 -8.53 5.76
CA VAL A 162 11.55 -9.73 5.43
C VAL A 162 10.34 -9.74 6.34
N GLY A 163 9.15 -9.78 5.76
CA GLY A 163 7.90 -9.88 6.48
C GLY A 163 7.12 -11.15 6.11
N TYR A 164 6.39 -11.67 7.07
CA TYR A 164 5.40 -12.71 6.90
C TYR A 164 4.25 -12.49 7.88
N GLU A 165 3.06 -12.39 7.35
CA GLU A 165 1.85 -12.15 8.12
C GLU A 165 0.77 -13.16 7.74
N THR A 166 -0.12 -13.46 8.66
CA THR A 166 -1.30 -14.30 8.43
C THR A 166 -2.52 -13.66 9.07
N GLN A 167 -3.65 -13.74 8.38
CA GLN A 167 -4.95 -13.30 8.88
C GLN A 167 -5.91 -14.46 8.96
N SER A 168 -6.58 -14.62 10.10
CA SER A 168 -7.54 -15.72 10.29
C SER A 168 -8.92 -15.40 9.73
N VAL A 169 -9.24 -14.12 9.53
CA VAL A 169 -10.55 -13.65 9.06
C VAL A 169 -10.82 -14.00 7.59
N ASN A 170 -9.78 -14.29 6.83
CA ASN A 170 -9.85 -14.60 5.40
C ASN A 170 -8.87 -15.72 5.00
N ASP A 171 -8.38 -16.50 5.98
CA ASP A 171 -7.33 -17.51 5.79
C ASP A 171 -6.12 -16.97 4.99
N GLY A 172 -5.83 -15.68 5.16
CA GLY A 172 -4.92 -14.94 4.34
C GLY A 172 -3.47 -15.01 4.78
N SER A 173 -2.57 -14.75 3.83
CA SER A 173 -1.14 -14.58 4.10
C SER A 173 -0.52 -13.48 3.25
N SER A 174 0.43 -12.76 3.84
CA SER A 174 1.27 -11.78 3.18
C SER A 174 2.75 -12.14 3.35
N LYS A 175 3.54 -11.90 2.34
CA LYS A 175 4.99 -12.18 2.32
C LYS A 175 5.69 -11.05 1.60
N ASN A 176 6.70 -10.47 2.24
CA ASN A 176 7.51 -9.45 1.59
C ASN A 176 9.01 -9.66 1.82
N LEU A 177 9.79 -9.19 0.86
CA LEU A 177 11.25 -9.16 0.90
C LEU A 177 11.71 -7.86 0.25
N ASN A 178 12.49 -7.07 0.99
CA ASN A 178 13.10 -5.86 0.47
C ASN A 178 14.60 -5.89 0.72
N TYR A 179 15.36 -5.49 -0.28
CA TYR A 179 16.81 -5.40 -0.23
C TYR A 179 17.28 -4.07 -0.81
N LYS A 180 18.03 -3.33 0.00
CA LYS A 180 18.66 -2.06 -0.39
C LYS A 180 20.15 -2.13 -0.11
N ASN A 181 20.98 -1.68 -1.03
CA ASN A 181 22.43 -1.63 -0.85
C ASN A 181 23.09 -0.67 -1.84
N ASN A 182 24.28 -0.18 -1.49
CA ASN A 182 25.18 0.49 -2.40
C ASN A 182 26.28 -0.48 -2.85
N ILE A 183 26.33 -0.82 -4.12
CA ILE A 183 27.28 -1.74 -4.71
C ILE A 183 28.12 -0.99 -5.74
N GLY A 184 29.40 -0.76 -5.43
CA GLY A 184 30.33 -0.10 -6.35
C GLY A 184 29.95 1.33 -6.71
N GLY A 185 29.26 2.06 -5.80
CA GLY A 185 28.81 3.43 -6.01
C GLY A 185 27.46 3.54 -6.75
N PHE A 186 26.74 2.44 -6.89
CA PHE A 186 25.37 2.39 -7.37
C PHE A 186 24.45 1.90 -6.25
N ASN A 187 23.39 2.63 -5.99
CA ASN A 187 22.32 2.13 -5.13
C ASN A 187 21.48 1.12 -5.91
N VAL A 188 21.18 0.01 -5.27
CA VAL A 188 20.31 -1.04 -5.80
C VAL A 188 19.19 -1.26 -4.80
N ASN A 189 17.96 -1.28 -5.30
CA ASN A 189 16.75 -1.59 -4.55
C ASN A 189 16.03 -2.75 -5.24
N ILE A 190 15.64 -3.76 -4.45
CA ILE A 190 14.89 -4.92 -4.92
C ILE A 190 13.77 -5.17 -3.93
N GLY A 191 12.53 -5.17 -4.40
CA GLY A 191 11.35 -5.47 -3.60
C GLY A 191 10.53 -6.59 -4.20
N TYR A 192 9.96 -7.41 -3.33
CA TYR A 192 8.97 -8.42 -3.66
C TYR A 192 7.88 -8.42 -2.59
N ASN A 193 6.64 -8.41 -3.02
CA ASN A 193 5.47 -8.49 -2.15
C ASN A 193 4.46 -9.48 -2.75
N LYS A 194 3.91 -10.35 -1.92
CA LYS A 194 2.83 -11.26 -2.29
C LYS A 194 1.79 -11.33 -1.19
N ILE A 195 0.57 -11.03 -1.56
CA ILE A 195 -0.63 -11.11 -0.71
C ILE A 195 -1.56 -12.15 -1.34
N ASP A 196 -2.18 -12.98 -0.50
CA ASP A 196 -3.15 -14.00 -0.89
C ASP A 196 -4.18 -14.11 0.23
N PHE A 197 -5.36 -13.54 0.04
CA PHE A 197 -6.47 -13.48 0.99
C PHE A 197 -7.69 -14.14 0.38
N GLY A 198 -8.29 -15.07 1.10
CA GLY A 198 -9.57 -15.68 0.75
C GLY A 198 -10.76 -14.78 1.08
N ASN A 199 -11.95 -15.31 0.91
CA ASN A 199 -13.17 -14.60 1.27
C ASN A 199 -13.22 -14.28 2.77
N TYR A 200 -13.81 -13.13 3.08
CA TYR A 200 -13.87 -12.58 4.43
C TYR A 200 -14.91 -13.32 5.28
N ASP A 201 -14.49 -13.98 6.36
CA ASP A 201 -15.37 -14.67 7.29
C ASP A 201 -16.20 -13.68 8.10
N VAL A 202 -17.49 -13.96 8.22
CA VAL A 202 -18.43 -13.16 9.01
C VAL A 202 -19.24 -14.07 9.92
N PRO A 203 -19.78 -13.53 11.04
CA PRO A 203 -20.71 -14.28 11.87
C PRO A 203 -21.92 -14.76 11.07
N SER A 204 -22.38 -15.98 11.37
CA SER A 204 -23.57 -16.55 10.78
C SER A 204 -24.78 -15.61 10.92
N GLY A 205 -25.46 -15.33 9.82
CA GLY A 205 -26.58 -14.39 9.78
C GLY A 205 -26.21 -12.92 9.54
N ALA A 206 -24.94 -12.63 9.28
CA ALA A 206 -24.52 -11.27 8.94
C ALA A 206 -24.79 -10.89 7.49
N VAL A 207 -24.89 -11.88 6.58
CA VAL A 207 -25.20 -11.68 5.16
C VAL A 207 -26.53 -12.33 4.84
N PHE A 208 -27.47 -11.54 4.34
CA PHE A 208 -28.74 -12.00 3.83
C PHE A 208 -28.74 -11.87 2.30
N HIS A 209 -29.05 -12.96 1.59
CA HIS A 209 -29.38 -12.88 0.18
C HIS A 209 -30.87 -12.56 0.05
N GLU A 210 -31.20 -11.41 -0.54
CA GLU A 210 -32.54 -11.22 -1.12
C GLU A 210 -32.54 -11.93 -2.48
N GLU A 211 -33.19 -13.09 -2.55
CA GLU A 211 -33.50 -13.69 -3.84
C GLU A 211 -34.50 -12.78 -4.57
N GLU A 212 -34.15 -12.30 -5.77
CA GLU A 212 -35.12 -11.68 -6.64
C GLU A 212 -36.20 -12.73 -6.99
N HIS A 213 -37.38 -12.55 -6.43
CA HIS A 213 -38.54 -13.37 -6.75
C HIS A 213 -38.89 -13.25 -8.24
N SER A 214 -38.42 -14.19 -9.06
CA SER A 214 -39.08 -14.49 -10.33
C SER A 214 -40.35 -15.27 -9.97
N GLU A 215 -41.51 -14.69 -10.30
CA GLU A 215 -42.83 -15.31 -10.15
C GLU A 215 -42.92 -16.63 -10.94
N HIS A 216 -42.49 -17.74 -10.33
CA HIS A 216 -42.93 -19.08 -10.69
C HIS A 216 -43.09 -19.90 -9.41
N GLU A 217 -44.38 -20.16 -9.11
CA GLU A 217 -44.82 -21.02 -8.03
C GLU A 217 -44.35 -22.48 -8.28
N GLU A 218 -43.33 -22.93 -7.58
CA GLU A 218 -43.17 -24.32 -7.18
C GLU A 218 -42.65 -24.31 -5.74
N GLU A 219 -43.36 -25.01 -4.82
CA GLU A 219 -43.06 -25.17 -3.41
C GLU A 219 -41.75 -25.98 -3.25
N GLU A 220 -40.60 -25.34 -3.31
CA GLU A 220 -39.33 -25.86 -2.79
C GLU A 220 -39.01 -25.15 -1.49
N GLU A 221 -38.68 -25.94 -0.45
CA GLU A 221 -38.24 -25.42 0.85
C GLU A 221 -37.00 -24.54 0.64
N HIS A 222 -37.19 -23.21 0.72
CA HIS A 222 -36.12 -22.23 0.66
C HIS A 222 -35.21 -22.42 1.90
N HIS A 223 -34.11 -23.10 1.73
CA HIS A 223 -33.01 -23.02 2.66
C HIS A 223 -32.34 -21.65 2.44
N GLU A 224 -32.61 -20.70 3.34
CA GLU A 224 -31.78 -19.52 3.47
C GLU A 224 -30.33 -20.01 3.75
N GLU A 225 -29.49 -19.99 2.72
CA GLU A 225 -28.06 -20.30 2.91
C GLU A 225 -27.46 -19.18 3.75
N ASN A 226 -27.32 -19.46 5.02
CA ASN A 226 -26.72 -18.59 5.99
C ASN A 226 -25.19 -18.63 5.78
N MET A 227 -24.69 -17.79 4.86
CA MET A 227 -23.29 -17.77 4.54
C MET A 227 -22.46 -17.23 5.71
N GLY A 228 -21.41 -17.96 6.07
CA GLY A 228 -20.44 -17.56 7.09
C GLY A 228 -19.30 -16.69 6.54
N PHE A 229 -19.40 -16.24 5.29
CA PHE A 229 -18.40 -15.40 4.64
C PHE A 229 -19.06 -14.46 3.61
N ILE A 230 -18.34 -13.41 3.24
CA ILE A 230 -18.74 -12.49 2.17
C ILE A 230 -18.19 -13.03 0.86
N ASN A 231 -19.08 -13.38 -0.08
CA ASN A 231 -18.69 -13.87 -1.39
C ASN A 231 -18.01 -12.76 -2.22
N ASN A 232 -17.05 -13.13 -3.09
CA ASN A 232 -16.28 -12.20 -3.91
C ASN A 232 -15.52 -11.14 -3.10
N SER A 233 -15.02 -11.48 -1.91
CA SER A 233 -14.18 -10.60 -1.11
C SER A 233 -12.71 -11.04 -1.06
N ASP A 234 -12.36 -12.03 -1.87
CA ASP A 234 -11.00 -12.53 -2.02
C ASP A 234 -10.09 -11.50 -2.74
N TYR A 235 -8.80 -11.58 -2.43
CA TYR A 235 -7.81 -10.62 -2.92
C TYR A 235 -6.42 -11.24 -3.00
N ALA A 236 -5.80 -11.12 -4.16
CA ALA A 236 -4.43 -11.54 -4.37
C ALA A 236 -3.61 -10.46 -5.09
N VAL A 237 -2.39 -10.23 -4.61
CA VAL A 237 -1.43 -9.30 -5.22
C VAL A 237 -0.07 -9.97 -5.34
N GLU A 238 0.59 -9.73 -6.45
CA GLU A 238 2.01 -10.00 -6.60
C GLU A 238 2.71 -8.76 -7.17
N ALA A 239 3.64 -8.20 -6.40
CA ALA A 239 4.39 -7.01 -6.78
C ALA A 239 5.89 -7.28 -6.77
N THR A 240 6.59 -6.78 -7.78
CA THR A 240 8.05 -6.79 -7.87
C THR A 240 8.57 -5.41 -8.21
N LYS A 241 9.61 -4.97 -7.50
CA LYS A 241 10.26 -3.67 -7.71
C LYS A 241 11.75 -3.90 -7.93
N PHE A 242 12.30 -3.19 -8.88
CA PHE A 242 13.75 -3.11 -9.08
C PHE A 242 14.13 -1.69 -9.40
N GLY A 243 15.12 -1.16 -8.67
CA GLY A 243 15.66 0.16 -8.91
C GLY A 243 17.17 0.18 -8.85
N ILE A 244 17.77 1.02 -9.65
CA ILE A 244 19.19 1.34 -9.62
C ILE A 244 19.38 2.84 -9.77
N SER A 245 20.21 3.44 -8.91
CA SER A 245 20.54 4.86 -9.01
C SER A 245 22.02 5.11 -8.75
N LYS A 246 22.48 6.24 -9.24
CA LYS A 246 23.82 6.77 -8.97
C LYS A 246 23.70 8.21 -8.49
N VAL A 247 24.34 8.47 -7.36
CA VAL A 247 24.36 9.80 -6.73
C VAL A 247 25.75 10.39 -6.83
N GLY A 248 25.83 11.69 -7.07
CA GLY A 248 27.06 12.46 -7.11
C GLY A 248 26.81 13.93 -6.76
N ASP A 249 27.85 14.75 -6.74
CA ASP A 249 27.77 16.19 -6.45
C ASP A 249 26.86 16.96 -7.43
N TRP A 250 26.58 16.36 -8.57
CA TRP A 250 25.70 16.89 -9.64
C TRP A 250 24.22 16.54 -9.43
N GLY A 251 23.87 15.76 -8.41
CA GLY A 251 22.55 15.22 -8.16
C GLY A 251 22.51 13.70 -8.30
N TYR A 252 21.41 13.17 -8.77
CA TYR A 252 21.24 11.73 -8.97
C TYR A 252 20.56 11.41 -10.30
N VAL A 253 20.78 10.19 -10.78
CA VAL A 253 20.09 9.59 -11.91
C VAL A 253 19.80 8.13 -11.60
N GLY A 254 18.63 7.64 -12.01
CA GLY A 254 18.26 6.25 -11.78
C GLY A 254 17.21 5.75 -12.77
N ILE A 255 17.03 4.46 -12.76
CA ILE A 255 15.99 3.75 -13.50
C ILE A 255 15.34 2.77 -12.53
N SER A 256 14.02 2.70 -12.56
CA SER A 256 13.24 1.67 -11.85
C SER A 256 12.26 0.99 -12.79
N VAL A 257 11.97 -0.25 -12.45
CA VAL A 257 10.90 -1.04 -13.05
C VAL A 257 10.12 -1.66 -11.90
N ASP A 258 8.83 -1.47 -11.91
CA ASP A 258 7.90 -2.13 -11.02
C ASP A 258 6.81 -2.82 -11.84
N ASN A 259 6.45 -4.01 -11.40
CA ASN A 259 5.33 -4.77 -11.90
C ASN A 259 4.41 -5.09 -10.74
N LEU A 260 3.12 -4.86 -10.92
CA LEU A 260 2.09 -5.16 -9.95
C LEU A 260 0.96 -5.85 -10.68
N GLU A 261 0.59 -7.01 -10.19
CA GLU A 261 -0.55 -7.79 -10.65
C GLU A 261 -1.49 -8.00 -9.49
N SER A 262 -2.77 -7.67 -9.67
CA SER A 262 -3.80 -7.82 -8.66
C SER A 262 -5.02 -8.54 -9.23
N ILE A 263 -5.59 -9.42 -8.42
CA ILE A 263 -6.88 -10.07 -8.65
C ILE A 263 -7.71 -9.83 -7.41
N TYR A 264 -8.92 -9.32 -7.59
CA TYR A 264 -9.80 -9.03 -6.47
C TYR A 264 -11.26 -9.26 -6.85
N GLY A 265 -12.04 -9.69 -5.87
CA GLY A 265 -13.48 -9.75 -5.96
C GLY A 265 -14.10 -8.40 -5.59
N ILE A 266 -15.32 -8.18 -6.06
CA ILE A 266 -16.17 -7.06 -5.66
C ILE A 266 -17.40 -7.67 -4.97
N PRO A 267 -17.51 -7.55 -3.63
CA PRO A 267 -18.65 -8.09 -2.90
C PRO A 267 -19.97 -7.50 -3.37
N PHE A 268 -21.02 -8.31 -3.39
CA PHE A 268 -22.39 -7.90 -3.72
C PHE A 268 -22.62 -7.48 -5.19
N HIS A 269 -21.73 -7.90 -6.10
CA HIS A 269 -21.86 -7.73 -7.56
C HIS A 269 -21.95 -9.06 -8.30
#